data_ccc041c3f59a865aa78485df1a3f413c
#
_entry.id   ccc041c3f59a865aa78485df1a3f413c
#
_cell.length_a   1.000
_cell.length_b   1.000
_cell.length_c   1.000
_cell.angle_alpha   90.00
_cell.angle_beta   90.00
_cell.angle_gamma   90.00
#
_symmetry.space_group_name_H-M   'P 1'
#
loop_
_entity.id
_entity.type
_entity.pdbx_description
1 polymer ?
#
loop_
_entity_poly.entity_id
_entity_poly.type
_entity_poly.pdbx_seq_one_letter_code
_entity_poly.pdbx_strand_id
1 'polypeptide(L)'
;PRTALVHKAPGLVWPQGGSADVAFVLGMLCSLPFDWAARRRVEATMSFAILNGLPVPRAPRGHDRIAHLAARLSCVDERYADFAREVGVEVGPMPLDERSDMEAEIDALVAHAYGLSENDLRVIFRDFTERAVPPAYRERVVEHYRAAS
;
A
#
# COMPACT_ATOMS: atom_id res chain seq x y z
N PRO A 1 -6.03 -18.37 -14.78
CA PRO A 1 -6.20 -19.34 -13.70
C PRO A 1 -7.65 -19.29 -13.20
N ARG A 2 -8.27 -20.46 -13.07
CA ARG A 2 -9.61 -20.56 -12.47
C ARG A 2 -9.44 -20.63 -10.96
N THR A 3 -9.51 -19.49 -10.29
CA THR A 3 -9.44 -19.42 -8.82
C THR A 3 -10.84 -19.18 -8.28
N ALA A 4 -11.31 -20.06 -7.41
CA ALA A 4 -12.54 -19.83 -6.66
C ALA A 4 -12.20 -19.06 -5.39
N LEU A 5 -12.78 -17.87 -5.23
CA LEU A 5 -12.63 -17.07 -4.02
C LEU A 5 -13.80 -17.37 -3.06
N VAL A 6 -13.49 -17.60 -1.81
CA VAL A 6 -14.50 -17.77 -0.75
C VAL A 6 -14.99 -16.40 -0.28
N HIS A 7 -16.17 -16.36 0.32
CA HIS A 7 -16.80 -15.12 0.83
C HIS A 7 -15.88 -14.26 1.72
N LYS A 8 -14.95 -14.87 2.46
CA LYS A 8 -14.00 -14.17 3.34
C LYS A 8 -12.73 -13.68 2.64
N ALA A 9 -12.57 -13.95 1.34
CA ALA A 9 -11.43 -13.50 0.53
C ALA A 9 -11.96 -12.80 -0.74
N PRO A 10 -12.56 -11.60 -0.60
CA PRO A 10 -13.09 -10.86 -1.73
C PRO A 10 -11.98 -10.46 -2.69
N GLY A 11 -12.23 -10.63 -3.99
CA GLY A 11 -11.34 -10.17 -5.06
C GLY A 11 -11.79 -8.80 -5.57
N LEU A 12 -10.83 -7.92 -5.81
CA LEU A 12 -11.06 -6.69 -6.56
C LEU A 12 -10.74 -6.95 -8.04
N VAL A 13 -11.68 -6.63 -8.91
CA VAL A 13 -11.52 -6.77 -10.36
C VAL A 13 -11.64 -5.38 -10.96
N TRP A 14 -10.66 -4.97 -11.75
CA TRP A 14 -10.63 -3.67 -12.42
C TRP A 14 -10.62 -3.84 -13.95
N PRO A 15 -11.77 -4.05 -14.59
CA PRO A 15 -11.83 -4.41 -16.02
C PRO A 15 -11.34 -3.31 -16.96
N GLN A 16 -11.28 -2.06 -16.51
CA GLN A 16 -10.97 -0.87 -17.32
C GLN A 16 -9.66 -0.19 -16.93
N GLY A 17 -8.99 -0.66 -15.88
CA GLY A 17 -7.70 -0.11 -15.41
C GLY A 17 -6.52 -0.90 -15.95
N GLY A 18 -5.39 -0.21 -16.11
CA GLY A 18 -4.11 -0.83 -16.42
C GLY A 18 -3.46 -1.50 -15.21
N SER A 19 -2.41 -2.26 -15.44
CA SER A 19 -1.64 -2.91 -14.37
C SER A 19 -1.02 -1.90 -13.39
N ALA A 20 -0.69 -0.70 -13.85
CA ALA A 20 -0.22 0.38 -12.98
C ALA A 20 -1.31 0.87 -12.01
N ASP A 21 -2.57 0.99 -12.47
CA ASP A 21 -3.68 1.35 -11.58
C ASP A 21 -3.94 0.27 -10.54
N VAL A 22 -3.85 -1.00 -10.93
CA VAL A 22 -3.96 -2.13 -9.99
C VAL A 22 -2.85 -2.08 -8.95
N ALA A 23 -1.61 -1.84 -9.39
CA ALA A 23 -0.46 -1.71 -8.50
C ALA A 23 -0.60 -0.51 -7.55
N PHE A 24 -1.07 0.64 -8.05
CA PHE A 24 -1.35 1.81 -7.23
C PHE A 24 -2.37 1.51 -6.14
N VAL A 25 -3.53 0.94 -6.51
CA VAL A 25 -4.56 0.55 -5.53
C VAL A 25 -4.02 -0.43 -4.51
N LEU A 26 -3.21 -1.40 -4.93
CA LEU A 26 -2.56 -2.34 -4.01
C LEU A 26 -1.67 -1.61 -3.00
N GLY A 27 -0.82 -0.67 -3.45
CA GLY A 27 0.01 0.14 -2.56
C GLY A 27 -0.81 0.96 -1.57
N MET A 28 -1.90 1.58 -2.04
CA MET A 28 -2.82 2.30 -1.17
C MET A 28 -3.41 1.40 -0.08
N LEU A 29 -3.96 0.23 -0.46
CA LEU A 29 -4.63 -0.70 0.45
C LEU A 29 -3.68 -1.33 1.47
N CYS A 30 -2.40 -1.48 1.15
CA CYS A 30 -1.38 -2.07 2.02
C CYS A 30 -0.68 -1.05 2.93
N SER A 31 -1.00 0.23 2.83
CA SER A 31 -0.34 1.30 3.58
C SER A 31 -0.89 1.47 5.00
N LEU A 32 -0.04 1.96 5.92
CA LEU A 32 -0.43 2.29 7.30
C LEU A 32 -1.55 3.34 7.38
N PRO A 33 -1.55 4.45 6.60
CA PRO A 33 -2.65 5.40 6.62
C PRO A 33 -3.99 4.78 6.25
N PHE A 34 -4.01 3.89 5.25
CA PHE A 34 -5.23 3.18 4.86
C PHE A 34 -5.65 2.15 5.92
N ASP A 35 -4.72 1.35 6.43
CA ASP A 35 -5.00 0.37 7.50
C ASP A 35 -5.58 1.05 8.75
N TRP A 36 -5.01 2.20 9.14
CA TRP A 36 -5.51 2.98 10.25
C TRP A 36 -6.96 3.47 10.03
N ALA A 37 -7.28 3.99 8.85
CA ALA A 37 -8.62 4.42 8.49
C ALA A 37 -9.61 3.23 8.44
N ALA A 38 -9.17 2.09 7.91
CA ALA A 38 -9.94 0.86 7.83
C ALA A 38 -10.29 0.32 9.22
N ARG A 39 -9.33 0.24 10.13
CA ARG A 39 -9.52 -0.24 11.52
C ARG A 39 -10.59 0.52 12.28
N ARG A 40 -10.79 1.79 11.99
CA ARG A 40 -11.84 2.62 12.62
C ARG A 40 -13.25 2.30 12.15
N ARG A 41 -13.40 1.53 11.08
CA ARG A 41 -14.68 1.14 10.48
C ARG A 41 -14.95 -0.37 10.52
N VAL A 42 -13.90 -1.18 10.74
CA VAL A 42 -13.99 -2.64 10.79
C VAL A 42 -14.23 -3.09 12.22
N GLU A 43 -15.36 -3.76 12.47
CA GLU A 43 -15.66 -4.35 13.76
C GLU A 43 -15.13 -5.80 13.86
N ALA A 44 -15.46 -6.64 12.89
CA ALA A 44 -15.06 -8.05 12.87
C ALA A 44 -14.39 -8.47 11.56
N THR A 45 -14.95 -8.07 10.42
CA THR A 45 -14.43 -8.42 9.08
C THR A 45 -14.59 -7.25 8.13
N MET A 46 -13.65 -7.13 7.18
CA MET A 46 -13.77 -6.18 6.07
C MET A 46 -14.88 -6.64 5.13
N SER A 47 -15.96 -5.88 5.04
CA SER A 47 -17.02 -6.08 4.06
C SER A 47 -16.83 -5.17 2.84
N PHE A 48 -17.46 -5.49 1.71
CA PHE A 48 -17.48 -4.60 0.55
C PHE A 48 -18.07 -3.21 0.86
N ALA A 49 -19.09 -3.14 1.72
CA ALA A 49 -19.67 -1.87 2.12
C ALA A 49 -18.66 -0.99 2.88
N ILE A 50 -17.85 -1.58 3.74
CA ILE A 50 -16.79 -0.86 4.46
C ILE A 50 -15.69 -0.45 3.48
N LEU A 51 -15.20 -1.37 2.65
CA LEU A 51 -14.13 -1.11 1.68
C LEU A 51 -14.52 0.00 0.69
N ASN A 52 -15.72 -0.07 0.12
CA ASN A 52 -16.24 0.93 -0.82
C ASN A 52 -16.47 2.31 -0.17
N GLY A 53 -16.61 2.36 1.15
CA GLY A 53 -16.73 3.61 1.91
C GLY A 53 -15.39 4.25 2.28
N LEU A 54 -14.25 3.58 2.02
CA LEU A 54 -12.92 4.12 2.25
C LEU A 54 -12.46 4.90 1.01
N PRO A 55 -12.06 6.17 1.16
CA PRO A 55 -11.64 6.97 0.02
C PRO A 55 -10.28 6.51 -0.49
N VAL A 56 -10.14 6.40 -1.82
CA VAL A 56 -8.86 6.28 -2.51
C VAL A 56 -8.68 7.53 -3.37
N PRO A 57 -7.65 8.35 -3.13
CA PRO A 57 -7.37 9.55 -3.91
C PRO A 57 -7.19 9.22 -5.39
N ARG A 58 -7.81 10.04 -6.27
CA ARG A 58 -7.67 9.88 -7.72
C ARG A 58 -6.44 10.63 -8.20
N ALA A 59 -5.56 9.94 -8.92
CA ALA A 59 -4.33 10.50 -9.53
C ALA A 59 -3.55 11.46 -8.61
N PRO A 60 -3.22 11.06 -7.38
CA PRO A 60 -2.46 11.90 -6.46
C PRO A 60 -1.01 12.09 -6.98
N ARG A 61 -0.33 13.12 -6.46
CA ARG A 61 1.13 13.21 -6.64
C ARG A 61 1.75 11.91 -6.09
N GLY A 62 2.71 11.31 -6.82
CA GLY A 62 3.34 10.04 -6.44
C GLY A 62 2.61 8.77 -6.89
N HIS A 63 1.50 8.87 -7.64
CA HIS A 63 0.75 7.72 -8.17
C HIS A 63 1.66 6.66 -8.80
N ASP A 64 2.48 7.05 -9.77
CA ASP A 64 3.34 6.11 -10.51
C ASP A 64 4.43 5.50 -9.63
N ARG A 65 4.94 6.28 -8.65
CA ARG A 65 5.93 5.78 -7.71
C ARG A 65 5.34 4.76 -6.75
N ILE A 66 4.13 5.02 -6.21
CA ILE A 66 3.40 4.05 -5.37
C ILE A 66 3.14 2.77 -6.17
N ALA A 67 2.68 2.90 -7.42
CA ALA A 67 2.42 1.76 -8.30
C ALA A 67 3.69 0.92 -8.54
N HIS A 68 4.81 1.57 -8.85
CA HIS A 68 6.10 0.91 -9.08
C HIS A 68 6.57 0.15 -7.83
N LEU A 69 6.56 0.80 -6.66
CA LEU A 69 6.98 0.18 -5.40
C LEU A 69 6.09 -1.01 -5.02
N ALA A 70 4.77 -0.86 -5.11
CA ALA A 70 3.82 -1.91 -4.79
C ALA A 70 3.94 -3.11 -5.74
N ALA A 71 4.13 -2.87 -7.04
CA ALA A 71 4.39 -3.91 -8.02
C ALA A 71 5.70 -4.64 -7.71
N ARG A 72 6.80 -3.92 -7.44
CA ARG A 72 8.10 -4.51 -7.11
C ARG A 72 8.04 -5.39 -5.85
N LEU A 73 7.34 -4.92 -4.81
CA LEU A 73 7.11 -5.68 -3.58
C LEU A 73 6.29 -6.96 -3.79
N SER A 74 5.42 -6.97 -4.80
CA SER A 74 4.52 -8.09 -5.11
C SER A 74 5.14 -9.11 -6.06
N CYS A 75 6.05 -8.69 -6.94
CA CYS A 75 6.67 -9.53 -7.99
C CYS A 75 7.83 -10.38 -7.45
N VAL A 76 7.54 -11.25 -6.49
CA VAL A 76 8.54 -12.04 -5.77
C VAL A 76 9.04 -13.27 -6.53
N ASP A 77 8.33 -13.71 -7.56
CA ASP A 77 8.70 -14.86 -8.40
C ASP A 77 8.07 -14.79 -9.80
N GLU A 78 8.46 -15.74 -10.66
CA GLU A 78 8.08 -15.80 -12.08
C GLU A 78 6.57 -15.87 -12.36
N ARG A 79 5.73 -16.19 -11.39
CA ARG A 79 4.27 -16.16 -11.54
C ARG A 79 3.74 -14.75 -11.83
N TYR A 80 4.51 -13.74 -11.49
CA TYR A 80 4.18 -12.32 -11.68
C TYR A 80 4.91 -11.69 -12.86
N ALA A 81 5.61 -12.46 -13.72
CA ALA A 81 6.44 -11.94 -14.79
C ALA A 81 5.67 -11.06 -15.79
N ASP A 82 4.44 -11.44 -16.16
CA ASP A 82 3.62 -10.63 -17.07
C ASP A 82 3.23 -9.30 -16.43
N PHE A 83 2.77 -9.32 -15.17
CA PHE A 83 2.43 -8.10 -14.42
C PHE A 83 3.66 -7.20 -14.22
N ALA A 84 4.80 -7.79 -13.86
CA ALA A 84 6.05 -7.07 -13.69
C ALA A 84 6.48 -6.34 -14.97
N ARG A 85 6.35 -7.01 -16.12
CA ARG A 85 6.67 -6.42 -17.44
C ARG A 85 5.76 -5.26 -17.79
N GLU A 86 4.46 -5.38 -17.49
CA GLU A 86 3.48 -4.32 -17.76
C GLU A 86 3.71 -3.06 -16.91
N VAL A 87 4.16 -3.22 -15.66
CA VAL A 87 4.45 -2.09 -14.76
C VAL A 87 5.93 -1.63 -14.84
N GLY A 88 6.80 -2.43 -15.47
CA GLY A 88 8.22 -2.09 -15.63
C GLY A 88 9.05 -2.30 -14.37
N VAL A 89 8.81 -3.40 -13.63
CA VAL A 89 9.56 -3.77 -12.44
C VAL A 89 10.27 -5.12 -12.61
N GLU A 90 11.29 -5.35 -11.80
CA GLU A 90 12.01 -6.63 -11.74
C GLU A 90 11.21 -7.69 -10.98
N VAL A 91 11.41 -8.95 -11.37
CA VAL A 91 10.89 -10.14 -10.68
C VAL A 91 11.98 -10.74 -9.80
N GLY A 92 11.59 -11.20 -8.63
CA GLY A 92 12.49 -11.94 -7.76
C GLY A 92 12.50 -11.42 -6.32
N PRO A 93 13.13 -12.18 -5.41
CA PRO A 93 13.25 -11.81 -4.01
C PRO A 93 14.10 -10.54 -3.86
N MET A 94 13.93 -9.87 -2.72
CA MET A 94 14.74 -8.73 -2.33
C MET A 94 15.16 -8.84 -0.86
N PRO A 95 16.26 -8.17 -0.44
CA PRO A 95 16.66 -8.08 0.95
C PRO A 95 15.55 -7.49 1.84
N LEU A 96 15.45 -7.97 3.08
CA LEU A 96 14.41 -7.50 4.00
C LEU A 96 14.49 -6.01 4.31
N ASP A 97 15.70 -5.44 4.34
CA ASP A 97 15.89 -4.02 4.59
C ASP A 97 15.41 -3.17 3.41
N GLU A 98 15.73 -3.57 2.18
CA GLU A 98 15.23 -2.95 0.96
C GLU A 98 13.70 -3.02 0.89
N ARG A 99 13.12 -4.17 1.22
CA ARG A 99 11.67 -4.36 1.31
C ARG A 99 11.05 -3.39 2.31
N SER A 100 11.61 -3.31 3.52
CA SER A 100 11.14 -2.43 4.58
C SER A 100 11.26 -0.95 4.20
N ASP A 101 12.28 -0.59 3.44
CA ASP A 101 12.47 0.77 2.95
C ASP A 101 11.40 1.16 1.91
N MET A 102 11.13 0.27 0.96
CA MET A 102 10.05 0.47 -0.02
C MET A 102 8.66 0.56 0.63
N GLU A 103 8.39 -0.27 1.65
CA GLU A 103 7.15 -0.20 2.42
C GLU A 103 7.00 1.14 3.13
N ALA A 104 8.08 1.65 3.74
CA ALA A 104 8.09 2.96 4.40
C ALA A 104 7.92 4.12 3.41
N GLU A 105 8.51 4.03 2.22
CA GLU A 105 8.30 5.01 1.15
C GLU A 105 6.84 5.04 0.69
N ILE A 106 6.20 3.87 0.53
CA ILE A 106 4.76 3.80 0.20
C ILE A 106 3.93 4.50 1.27
N ASP A 107 4.16 4.21 2.56
CA ASP A 107 3.44 4.83 3.66
C ASP A 107 3.55 6.35 3.65
N ALA A 108 4.74 6.88 3.38
CA ALA A 108 5.00 8.30 3.27
C ALA A 108 4.27 8.94 2.07
N LEU A 109 4.36 8.32 0.90
CA LEU A 109 3.69 8.79 -0.32
C LEU A 109 2.16 8.75 -0.19
N VAL A 110 1.63 7.71 0.45
CA VAL A 110 0.19 7.59 0.71
C VAL A 110 -0.26 8.64 1.73
N ALA A 111 0.55 8.96 2.74
CA ALA A 111 0.24 10.08 3.64
C ALA A 111 0.12 11.40 2.88
N HIS A 112 1.03 11.69 1.94
CA HIS A 112 0.93 12.86 1.06
C HIS A 112 -0.32 12.79 0.17
N ALA A 113 -0.65 11.63 -0.38
CA ALA A 113 -1.83 11.45 -1.22
C ALA A 113 -3.13 11.76 -0.48
N TYR A 114 -3.18 11.51 0.84
CA TYR A 114 -4.30 11.89 1.71
C TYR A 114 -4.21 13.32 2.26
N GLY A 115 -3.14 14.05 1.99
CA GLY A 115 -2.92 15.39 2.55
C GLY A 115 -2.65 15.38 4.05
N LEU A 116 -2.14 14.27 4.60
CA LEU A 116 -1.76 14.17 6.00
C LEU A 116 -0.46 14.94 6.25
N SER A 117 -0.37 15.59 7.40
CA SER A 117 0.87 16.19 7.88
C SER A 117 1.78 15.17 8.59
N GLU A 118 3.04 15.53 8.83
CA GLU A 118 3.94 14.70 9.65
C GLU A 118 3.35 14.45 11.05
N ASN A 119 2.65 15.46 11.62
CA ASN A 119 2.00 15.30 12.92
C ASN A 119 0.86 14.28 12.87
N ASP A 120 0.09 14.22 11.78
CA ASP A 120 -0.96 13.21 11.59
C ASP A 120 -0.37 11.81 11.51
N LEU A 121 0.77 11.63 10.80
CA LEU A 121 1.52 10.37 10.79
C LEU A 121 1.92 9.93 12.21
N ARG A 122 2.40 10.84 13.03
CA ARG A 122 2.75 10.55 14.43
C ARG A 122 1.54 10.16 15.28
N VAL A 123 0.37 10.72 14.99
CA VAL A 123 -0.91 10.29 15.62
C VAL A 123 -1.25 8.88 15.18
N ILE A 124 -1.17 8.59 13.88
CA ILE A 124 -1.42 7.24 13.34
C ILE A 124 -0.50 6.21 14.01
N PHE A 125 0.80 6.48 14.12
CA PHE A 125 1.76 5.57 14.73
C PHE A 125 1.44 5.20 16.20
N ARG A 126 0.78 6.08 16.96
CA ARG A 126 0.41 5.80 18.36
C ARG A 126 -0.64 4.71 18.48
N ASP A 127 -1.45 4.51 17.46
CA ASP A 127 -2.51 3.48 17.44
C ASP A 127 -1.97 2.08 17.10
N PHE A 128 -0.68 1.99 16.71
CA PHE A 128 -0.01 0.73 16.43
C PHE A 128 0.99 0.39 17.55
N THR A 129 1.03 -0.89 17.92
CA THR A 129 2.05 -1.37 18.86
C THR A 129 3.45 -1.27 18.25
N GLU A 130 4.48 -1.13 19.06
CA GLU A 130 5.88 -1.13 18.60
C GLU A 130 6.29 -2.44 17.92
N ARG A 131 5.62 -3.54 18.26
CA ARG A 131 5.82 -4.82 17.58
C ARG A 131 5.31 -4.79 16.14
N ALA A 132 4.17 -4.13 15.91
CA ALA A 132 3.57 -4.03 14.57
C ALA A 132 4.27 -2.97 13.70
N VAL A 133 4.61 -1.82 14.31
CA VAL A 133 5.28 -0.70 13.64
C VAL A 133 6.44 -0.23 14.53
N PRO A 134 7.64 -0.84 14.38
CA PRO A 134 8.80 -0.55 15.21
C PRO A 134 9.25 0.92 15.12
N PRO A 135 9.88 1.48 16.17
CA PRO A 135 10.38 2.86 16.15
C PRO A 135 11.27 3.19 14.95
N ALA A 136 12.22 2.32 14.63
CA ALA A 136 13.09 2.51 13.46
C ALA A 136 12.33 2.58 12.13
N TYR A 137 11.24 1.82 11.98
CA TYR A 137 10.37 1.89 10.81
C TYR A 137 9.62 3.24 10.75
N ARG A 138 9.10 3.71 11.89
CA ARG A 138 8.42 5.02 11.98
C ARG A 138 9.34 6.17 11.58
N GLU A 139 10.59 6.12 12.02
CA GLU A 139 11.60 7.10 11.63
C GLU A 139 11.84 7.09 10.11
N ARG A 140 11.99 5.90 9.52
CA ARG A 140 12.16 5.73 8.07
C ARG A 140 10.97 6.29 7.28
N VAL A 141 9.74 6.07 7.71
CA VAL A 141 8.53 6.68 7.09
C VAL A 141 8.60 8.20 7.15
N VAL A 142 9.00 8.78 8.29
CA VAL A 142 9.12 10.23 8.44
C VAL A 142 10.24 10.80 7.55
N GLU A 143 11.34 10.10 7.40
CA GLU A 143 12.44 10.50 6.50
C GLU A 143 11.95 10.55 5.04
N HIS A 144 11.29 9.51 4.55
CA HIS A 144 10.68 9.49 3.22
C HIS A 144 9.61 10.58 3.06
N TYR A 145 8.78 10.80 4.09
CA TYR A 145 7.77 11.85 4.07
C TYR A 145 8.38 13.23 3.85
N ARG A 146 9.46 13.55 4.56
CA ARG A 146 10.18 14.83 4.42
C ARG A 146 10.89 14.96 3.08
N ALA A 147 11.43 13.88 2.55
CA ALA A 147 12.10 13.87 1.25
C ALA A 147 11.13 14.07 0.07
N ALA A 148 9.86 13.71 0.22
CA ALA A 148 8.82 13.84 -0.81
C ALA A 148 8.04 15.17 -0.74
N SER A 149 8.32 16.03 0.23
CA SER A 149 7.60 17.31 0.50
C SER A 149 7.95 18.42 -0.49
#